data_e1c92333194e43f98c8b30bcd913a7c1
#
_entry.id   e1c92333194e43f98c8b30bcd913a7c1
#
_cell.length_a   1.000
_cell.length_b   1.000
_cell.length_c   1.000
_cell.angle_alpha   90.00
_cell.angle_beta   90.00
_cell.angle_gamma   90.00
#
_symmetry.space_group_name_H-M   'P 1'
#
loop_
_entity.id
_entity.type
_entity.pdbx_description
1 polymer ?
#
loop_
_entity_poly.entity_id
_entity_poly.type
_entity_poly.pdbx_seq_one_letter_code
_entity_poly.pdbx_strand_id
1 'polypeptide(L)'
;MLFRSEAVLRWLGDPRRLQRWARNELTPREVDALARAIRSTDEFTIADVALLDELSTLLGRAPVNEAKDDEFDWMEGLSDGVNEVLTTSERRARAAAAREADEPEEYAHVLVDEAQDLSPMQWRMVTRRGPQASWTIVGDPAQSSWPDPDEARAAMDSMLSHLQRHSFRLSTNYRNSAEIYAFAGEVIRRTLPDADLPNAVRSTGVDPEHRIVDDGKVAEAAGDAAVELLQLVEGTVGVIVPPKLRPVVDPVLAELGDPRVVAVSPLESKGLEYDAVVVVEPDRIVSDTLGGVRALYVVLTRATQRLITVNSTTNWLP
;
A
#
# COMPACT_ATOMS: atom_id res chain seq x y z
N MET A 1 5.88 24.59 2.07
CA MET A 1 6.96 23.72 1.57
C MET A 1 6.52 22.79 0.45
N LEU A 2 5.38 22.10 0.60
CA LEU A 2 4.80 21.18 -0.42
C LEU A 2 4.69 21.78 -1.83
N PHE A 3 4.27 23.04 -1.97
CA PHE A 3 4.12 23.71 -3.28
C PHE A 3 5.38 23.76 -4.14
N ARG A 4 6.59 23.76 -3.56
CA ARG A 4 7.83 23.78 -4.35
C ARG A 4 8.19 22.40 -4.87
N SER A 5 8.09 21.37 -4.04
CA SER A 5 8.34 19.99 -4.43
C SER A 5 7.30 19.51 -5.44
N GLU A 6 6.03 19.88 -5.25
CA GLU A 6 4.95 19.64 -6.22
C GLU A 6 5.24 20.30 -7.57
N ALA A 7 5.63 21.57 -7.57
CA ALA A 7 5.97 22.28 -8.80
C ALA A 7 7.15 21.63 -9.55
N VAL A 8 8.16 21.13 -8.82
CA VAL A 8 9.28 20.39 -9.42
C VAL A 8 8.82 19.05 -9.96
N LEU A 9 8.00 18.29 -9.23
CA LEU A 9 7.45 17.03 -9.69
C LEU A 9 6.62 17.22 -10.97
N ARG A 10 5.72 18.20 -10.99
CA ARG A 10 4.93 18.54 -12.19
C ARG A 10 5.82 19.00 -13.36
N TRP A 11 6.89 19.76 -13.06
CA TRP A 11 7.87 20.18 -14.06
C TRP A 11 8.62 18.98 -14.70
N LEU A 12 8.92 17.93 -13.91
CA LEU A 12 9.51 16.68 -14.36
C LEU A 12 8.54 15.84 -15.23
N GLY A 13 7.24 16.09 -15.16
CA GLY A 13 6.24 15.42 -16.00
C GLY A 13 6.42 15.63 -17.53
N ASP A 14 7.33 16.51 -17.98
CA ASP A 14 7.74 16.61 -19.37
C ASP A 14 8.71 15.47 -19.74
N PRO A 15 8.37 14.57 -20.69
CA PRO A 15 9.19 13.41 -21.03
C PRO A 15 10.61 13.78 -21.49
N ARG A 16 10.77 14.92 -22.19
CA ARG A 16 12.09 15.38 -22.68
C ARG A 16 12.99 15.81 -21.54
N ARG A 17 12.41 16.47 -20.54
CA ARG A 17 13.12 16.87 -19.31
C ARG A 17 13.49 15.66 -18.49
N LEU A 18 12.53 14.76 -18.25
CA LEU A 18 12.74 13.54 -17.49
C LEU A 18 13.83 12.69 -18.14
N GLN A 19 13.79 12.46 -19.45
CA GLN A 19 14.81 11.71 -20.18
C GLN A 19 16.20 12.37 -20.07
N ARG A 20 16.27 13.69 -20.17
CA ARG A 20 17.54 14.44 -20.04
C ARG A 20 18.17 14.29 -18.65
N TRP A 21 17.35 14.34 -17.60
CA TRP A 21 17.83 14.31 -16.22
C TRP A 21 18.01 12.89 -15.68
N ALA A 22 17.31 11.92 -16.21
CA ALA A 22 17.45 10.50 -15.84
C ALA A 22 18.82 9.89 -16.27
N ARG A 23 19.57 10.53 -17.15
CA ARG A 23 20.94 10.13 -17.52
C ARG A 23 21.10 8.65 -17.86
N ASN A 24 20.11 8.03 -18.51
CA ASN A 24 20.02 6.59 -18.83
C ASN A 24 19.71 5.65 -17.64
N GLU A 25 19.40 6.17 -16.47
CA GLU A 25 18.91 5.37 -15.34
C GLU A 25 17.48 4.82 -15.60
N LEU A 26 16.71 5.50 -16.46
CA LEU A 26 15.37 5.09 -16.86
C LEU A 26 15.35 4.71 -18.35
N THR A 27 14.69 3.63 -18.68
CA THR A 27 14.41 3.26 -20.06
C THR A 27 13.38 4.23 -20.68
N PRO A 28 13.33 4.36 -22.03
CA PRO A 28 12.33 5.22 -22.68
C PRO A 28 10.88 4.88 -22.29
N ARG A 29 10.57 3.60 -22.05
CA ARG A 29 9.24 3.15 -21.60
C ARG A 29 8.91 3.62 -20.18
N GLU A 30 9.89 3.57 -19.30
CA GLU A 30 9.74 4.07 -17.91
C GLU A 30 9.59 5.59 -17.89
N VAL A 31 10.38 6.32 -18.69
CA VAL A 31 10.24 7.77 -18.87
C VAL A 31 8.81 8.13 -19.32
N ASP A 32 8.28 7.45 -20.33
CA ASP A 32 6.94 7.70 -20.85
C ASP A 32 5.86 7.34 -19.83
N ALA A 33 6.03 6.24 -19.10
CA ALA A 33 5.09 5.81 -18.05
C ALA A 33 5.06 6.81 -16.90
N LEU A 34 6.23 7.19 -16.37
CA LEU A 34 6.35 8.14 -15.27
C LEU A 34 5.84 9.53 -15.66
N ALA A 35 6.21 10.03 -16.84
CA ALA A 35 5.72 11.32 -17.32
C ALA A 35 4.20 11.35 -17.52
N ARG A 36 3.59 10.22 -17.94
CA ARG A 36 2.13 10.10 -18.00
C ARG A 36 1.50 10.10 -16.62
N ALA A 37 2.04 9.32 -15.69
CA ALA A 37 1.54 9.25 -14.32
C ALA A 37 1.53 10.64 -13.66
N ILE A 38 2.64 11.38 -13.73
CA ILE A 38 2.76 12.73 -13.16
C ILE A 38 1.73 13.73 -13.76
N ARG A 39 1.34 13.55 -15.04
CA ARG A 39 0.42 14.46 -15.74
C ARG A 39 -1.04 14.06 -15.64
N SER A 40 -1.34 12.79 -15.36
CA SER A 40 -2.69 12.25 -15.50
C SER A 40 -3.56 12.43 -14.26
N THR A 41 -2.99 12.80 -13.13
CA THR A 41 -3.72 12.90 -11.84
C THR A 41 -3.56 14.28 -11.24
N ASP A 42 -4.68 14.87 -10.81
CA ASP A 42 -4.67 16.06 -9.94
C ASP A 42 -4.42 15.67 -8.47
N GLU A 43 -4.55 14.39 -8.13
CA GLU A 43 -4.34 13.83 -6.80
C GLU A 43 -3.03 13.03 -6.75
N PHE A 44 -2.29 13.18 -5.65
CA PHE A 44 -1.05 12.42 -5.44
C PHE A 44 -1.35 11.04 -4.87
N THR A 45 -0.64 10.06 -5.39
CA THR A 45 -0.64 8.69 -4.86
C THR A 45 0.30 8.58 -3.66
N ILE A 46 0.20 7.48 -2.91
CA ILE A 46 1.13 7.16 -1.80
C ILE A 46 2.59 7.12 -2.29
N ALA A 47 2.83 6.66 -3.51
CA ALA A 47 4.17 6.64 -4.11
C ALA A 47 4.69 8.08 -4.38
N ASP A 48 3.82 8.97 -4.84
CA ASP A 48 4.18 10.38 -5.10
C ASP A 48 4.53 11.12 -3.80
N VAL A 49 3.89 10.77 -2.68
CA VAL A 49 4.20 11.37 -1.36
C VAL A 49 5.66 11.13 -0.98
N ALA A 50 6.19 9.92 -1.20
CA ALA A 50 7.60 9.63 -0.93
C ALA A 50 8.56 10.43 -1.82
N LEU A 51 8.20 10.64 -3.10
CA LEU A 51 8.96 11.50 -4.02
C LEU A 51 8.89 12.98 -3.62
N LEU A 52 7.73 13.45 -3.20
CA LEU A 52 7.55 14.83 -2.71
C LEU A 52 8.35 15.10 -1.43
N ASP A 53 8.40 14.14 -0.51
CA ASP A 53 9.22 14.22 0.70
C ASP A 53 10.72 14.30 0.36
N GLU A 54 11.20 13.47 -0.57
CA GLU A 54 12.58 13.52 -1.05
C GLU A 54 12.89 14.86 -1.70
N LEU A 55 12.04 15.34 -2.61
CA LEU A 55 12.19 16.64 -3.25
C LEU A 55 12.18 17.79 -2.24
N SER A 56 11.29 17.73 -1.24
CA SER A 56 11.24 18.73 -0.17
C SER A 56 12.55 18.78 0.63
N THR A 57 13.09 17.61 0.92
CA THR A 57 14.39 17.47 1.62
C THR A 57 15.54 18.02 0.79
N LEU A 58 15.61 17.70 -0.51
CA LEU A 58 16.65 18.15 -1.42
C LEU A 58 16.58 19.66 -1.72
N LEU A 59 15.38 20.21 -1.85
CA LEU A 59 15.17 21.62 -2.11
C LEU A 59 15.44 22.49 -0.88
N GLY A 60 15.39 21.90 0.31
CA GLY A 60 15.54 22.62 1.55
C GLY A 60 14.46 23.69 1.77
N ARG A 61 14.64 24.52 2.79
CA ARG A 61 13.71 25.63 3.10
C ARG A 61 13.81 26.72 2.06
N ALA A 62 12.67 27.32 1.70
CA ALA A 62 12.68 28.50 0.83
C ALA A 62 13.42 29.64 1.54
N PRO A 63 14.28 30.39 0.83
CA PRO A 63 14.83 31.60 1.41
C PRO A 63 13.67 32.54 1.77
N VAL A 64 13.62 32.96 3.02
CA VAL A 64 12.67 33.99 3.47
C VAL A 64 13.09 35.27 2.80
N ASN A 65 12.26 35.82 1.93
CA ASN A 65 12.53 37.08 1.26
C ASN A 65 12.04 38.21 2.19
N GLU A 66 12.86 38.54 3.17
CA GLU A 66 12.53 39.55 4.20
C GLU A 66 12.05 40.90 3.59
N ALA A 67 12.49 41.21 2.36
CA ALA A 67 12.11 42.45 1.68
C ALA A 67 10.69 42.42 1.05
N LYS A 68 10.10 41.25 0.78
CA LYS A 68 8.73 41.18 0.25
C LYS A 68 7.67 41.11 1.35
N ASP A 69 8.02 40.53 2.50
CA ASP A 69 7.09 40.49 3.63
C ASP A 69 6.89 41.91 4.22
N ASP A 70 7.91 42.77 4.18
CA ASP A 70 7.78 44.16 4.61
C ASP A 70 6.89 45.01 3.67
N GLU A 71 6.90 44.72 2.36
CA GLU A 71 6.10 45.46 1.36
C GLU A 71 4.64 44.98 1.33
N PHE A 72 4.40 43.71 1.61
CA PHE A 72 3.05 43.14 1.65
C PHE A 72 2.32 43.49 2.95
N ASP A 73 3.03 43.48 4.08
CA ASP A 73 2.50 43.87 5.40
C ASP A 73 2.10 45.37 5.41
N TRP A 74 2.79 46.20 4.58
CA TRP A 74 2.47 47.62 4.42
C TRP A 74 1.15 47.85 3.66
N MET A 75 0.84 46.99 2.69
CA MET A 75 -0.38 47.14 1.90
C MET A 75 -1.61 46.53 2.60
N GLU A 76 -1.47 45.46 3.37
CA GLU A 76 -2.54 44.91 4.19
C GLU A 76 -2.94 45.82 5.37
N GLY A 77 -2.00 46.58 5.93
CA GLY A 77 -2.24 47.56 6.98
C GLY A 77 -3.10 48.76 6.60
N LEU A 78 -3.42 48.92 5.29
CA LEU A 78 -4.27 50.02 4.81
C LEU A 78 -5.76 49.61 4.69
N SER A 79 -6.13 48.36 4.90
CA SER A 79 -7.49 47.89 4.65
C SER A 79 -8.36 47.62 5.89
N ASP A 80 -7.78 47.54 7.11
CA ASP A 80 -8.59 47.31 8.32
C ASP A 80 -8.00 47.96 9.56
N GLY A 81 -8.83 48.74 10.26
CA GLY A 81 -8.44 49.56 11.39
C GLY A 81 -7.92 48.79 12.61
N VAL A 82 -6.79 49.20 13.11
CA VAL A 82 -6.04 48.75 14.30
C VAL A 82 -5.13 47.55 14.01
N ASN A 83 -3.99 47.81 13.39
CA ASN A 83 -2.89 46.85 13.35
C ASN A 83 -1.99 47.03 14.57
N GLU A 84 -1.87 45.96 15.37
CA GLU A 84 -0.79 45.83 16.34
C GLU A 84 0.55 45.83 15.61
N VAL A 85 1.32 46.89 15.80
CA VAL A 85 2.68 46.97 15.25
C VAL A 85 3.57 45.98 16.00
N LEU A 86 3.78 44.83 15.40
CA LEU A 86 4.68 43.80 15.95
C LEU A 86 6.12 44.38 16.01
N THR A 87 6.72 44.31 17.18
CA THR A 87 8.13 44.66 17.35
C THR A 87 9.03 43.68 16.58
N THR A 88 10.25 44.09 16.26
CA THR A 88 11.23 43.20 15.58
C THR A 88 11.51 41.93 16.37
N SER A 89 11.39 41.97 17.69
CA SER A 89 11.53 40.83 18.58
C SER A 89 10.34 39.86 18.47
N GLU A 90 9.11 40.37 18.37
CA GLU A 90 7.90 39.57 18.18
C GLU A 90 7.84 38.91 16.80
N ARG A 91 8.26 39.64 15.75
CA ARG A 91 8.42 39.03 14.39
C ARG A 91 9.44 37.90 14.39
N ARG A 92 10.60 38.09 15.05
CA ARG A 92 11.61 37.05 15.21
C ARG A 92 11.09 35.84 16.00
N ALA A 93 10.34 36.11 17.08
CA ALA A 93 9.72 35.03 17.88
C ALA A 93 8.65 34.25 17.09
N ARG A 94 7.79 34.97 16.32
CA ARG A 94 6.82 34.31 15.41
C ARG A 94 7.50 33.50 14.30
N ALA A 95 8.55 34.06 13.69
CA ALA A 95 9.33 33.37 12.69
C ALA A 95 10.05 32.12 13.27
N ALA A 96 10.54 32.21 14.51
CA ALA A 96 11.14 31.07 15.22
C ALA A 96 10.08 30.02 15.56
N ALA A 97 8.92 30.40 16.08
CA ALA A 97 7.80 29.49 16.37
C ALA A 97 7.26 28.84 15.09
N ALA A 98 7.16 29.59 13.99
CA ALA A 98 6.78 29.03 12.69
C ALA A 98 7.84 28.02 12.14
N ARG A 99 9.12 28.28 12.42
CA ARG A 99 10.21 27.34 12.07
C ARG A 99 10.14 26.07 12.90
N GLU A 100 9.86 26.18 14.19
CA GLU A 100 9.73 25.07 15.14
C GLU A 100 8.48 24.23 14.81
N ALA A 101 7.37 24.87 14.43
CA ALA A 101 6.16 24.19 13.97
C ALA A 101 6.32 23.49 12.60
N ASP A 102 7.28 23.90 11.79
CA ASP A 102 7.56 23.33 10.46
C ASP A 102 8.70 22.29 10.50
N GLU A 103 9.29 22.01 11.68
CA GLU A 103 10.23 20.93 11.85
C GLU A 103 9.48 19.58 11.86
N PRO A 104 9.91 18.61 11.06
CA PRO A 104 9.28 17.30 11.09
C PRO A 104 9.42 16.70 12.48
N GLU A 105 8.31 16.20 13.03
CA GLU A 105 8.32 15.49 14.31
C GLU A 105 9.29 14.31 14.24
N GLU A 106 10.19 14.22 15.20
CA GLU A 106 11.09 13.09 15.38
C GLU A 106 10.54 12.15 16.43
N TYR A 107 10.54 10.86 16.13
CA TYR A 107 10.02 9.84 17.01
C TYR A 107 11.16 9.10 17.74
N ALA A 108 10.95 8.80 19.02
CA ALA A 108 11.88 8.01 19.81
C ALA A 108 11.81 6.50 19.49
N HIS A 109 10.65 6.06 18.98
CA HIS A 109 10.42 4.68 18.54
C HIS A 109 9.53 4.67 17.32
N VAL A 110 9.89 3.88 16.31
CA VAL A 110 9.12 3.69 15.09
C VAL A 110 8.72 2.23 14.98
N LEU A 111 7.44 1.99 14.79
CA LEU A 111 6.90 0.67 14.48
C LEU A 111 6.44 0.65 13.03
N VAL A 112 6.94 -0.30 12.26
CA VAL A 112 6.57 -0.52 10.86
C VAL A 112 5.92 -1.89 10.76
N ASP A 113 4.66 -1.90 10.35
CA ASP A 113 3.94 -3.12 9.99
C ASP A 113 3.88 -3.26 8.47
N GLU A 114 3.67 -4.49 7.97
CA GLU A 114 3.68 -4.82 6.53
C GLU A 114 4.94 -4.28 5.81
N ALA A 115 6.07 -4.37 6.47
CA ALA A 115 7.34 -3.79 6.03
C ALA A 115 7.81 -4.25 4.64
N GLN A 116 7.36 -5.44 4.19
CA GLN A 116 7.67 -6.00 2.87
C GLN A 116 7.03 -5.19 1.71
N ASP A 117 6.10 -4.28 2.01
CA ASP A 117 5.42 -3.47 1.00
C ASP A 117 5.94 -2.05 0.87
N LEU A 118 6.85 -1.65 1.75
CA LEU A 118 7.46 -0.34 1.63
C LEU A 118 8.46 -0.33 0.46
N SER A 119 8.26 0.61 -0.46
CA SER A 119 9.24 0.88 -1.51
C SER A 119 10.54 1.45 -0.95
N PRO A 120 11.66 1.39 -1.70
CA PRO A 120 12.93 2.01 -1.29
C PRO A 120 12.78 3.50 -0.93
N MET A 121 11.95 4.24 -1.66
CA MET A 121 11.70 5.66 -1.38
C MET A 121 10.88 5.87 -0.11
N GLN A 122 9.91 5.00 0.18
CA GLN A 122 9.15 5.05 1.43
C GLN A 122 10.05 4.72 2.63
N TRP A 123 10.97 3.77 2.51
CA TRP A 123 11.97 3.53 3.55
C TRP A 123 12.82 4.78 3.84
N ARG A 124 13.28 5.49 2.80
CA ARG A 124 13.99 6.76 2.98
C ARG A 124 13.15 7.81 3.69
N MET A 125 11.89 7.95 3.34
CA MET A 125 10.95 8.89 3.96
C MET A 125 10.73 8.56 5.43
N VAL A 126 10.45 7.29 5.76
CA VAL A 126 10.13 6.88 7.13
C VAL A 126 11.36 7.00 8.04
N THR A 127 12.56 6.64 7.56
CA THR A 127 13.78 6.72 8.38
C THR A 127 14.19 8.14 8.74
N ARG A 128 13.77 9.16 7.96
CA ARG A 128 13.97 10.57 8.33
C ARG A 128 13.16 11.00 9.55
N ARG A 129 12.06 10.30 9.87
CA ARG A 129 11.20 10.60 11.03
C ARG A 129 11.77 10.07 12.35
N GLY A 130 12.78 9.23 12.30
CA GLY A 130 13.40 8.69 13.49
C GLY A 130 14.89 8.41 13.29
N PRO A 131 15.73 9.45 13.03
CA PRO A 131 17.14 9.25 12.76
C PRO A 131 17.88 8.63 13.97
N GLN A 132 17.34 8.79 15.18
CA GLN A 132 17.85 8.20 16.41
C GLN A 132 16.84 7.28 17.10
N ALA A 133 15.75 6.92 16.42
CA ALA A 133 14.73 6.06 16.97
C ALA A 133 15.20 4.61 17.12
N SER A 134 14.62 3.93 18.08
CA SER A 134 14.57 2.46 18.07
C SER A 134 13.46 1.99 17.13
N TRP A 135 13.59 0.80 16.54
CA TRP A 135 12.70 0.31 15.51
C TRP A 135 12.12 -1.05 15.84
N THR A 136 10.85 -1.22 15.60
CA THR A 136 10.21 -2.54 15.51
C THR A 136 9.64 -2.71 14.11
N ILE A 137 10.12 -3.71 13.39
CA ILE A 137 9.76 -3.95 11.99
C ILE A 137 9.13 -5.33 11.92
N VAL A 138 7.91 -5.38 11.41
CA VAL A 138 7.12 -6.60 11.23
C VAL A 138 6.78 -6.73 9.75
N GLY A 139 6.92 -7.92 9.20
CA GLY A 139 6.59 -8.18 7.81
C GLY A 139 6.68 -9.65 7.45
N ASP A 140 6.06 -10.01 6.34
CA ASP A 140 6.08 -11.34 5.75
C ASP A 140 6.60 -11.26 4.30
N PRO A 141 7.82 -11.71 4.01
CA PRO A 141 8.37 -11.67 2.65
C PRO A 141 7.54 -12.45 1.61
N ALA A 142 6.78 -13.48 2.03
CA ALA A 142 5.90 -14.23 1.14
C ALA A 142 4.69 -13.42 0.68
N GLN A 143 4.29 -12.40 1.45
CA GLN A 143 3.16 -11.51 1.16
C GLN A 143 3.56 -10.21 0.45
N SER A 144 4.82 -10.05 0.04
CA SER A 144 5.27 -8.84 -0.65
C SER A 144 4.51 -8.60 -1.95
N SER A 145 3.94 -7.41 -2.08
CA SER A 145 3.35 -6.91 -3.33
C SER A 145 4.33 -6.04 -4.14
N TRP A 146 5.49 -5.71 -3.59
CA TRP A 146 6.52 -4.96 -4.29
C TRP A 146 7.13 -5.79 -5.43
N PRO A 147 7.32 -5.23 -6.64
CA PRO A 147 7.83 -5.97 -7.80
C PRO A 147 9.21 -6.60 -7.58
N ASP A 148 10.08 -5.92 -6.83
CA ASP A 148 11.41 -6.39 -6.45
C ASP A 148 11.58 -6.39 -4.92
N PRO A 149 11.20 -7.49 -4.24
CA PRO A 149 11.32 -7.59 -2.78
C PRO A 149 12.75 -7.49 -2.26
N ASP A 150 13.74 -7.87 -3.07
CA ASP A 150 15.15 -7.83 -2.68
C ASP A 150 15.66 -6.39 -2.69
N GLU A 151 15.21 -5.56 -3.64
CA GLU A 151 15.48 -4.12 -3.66
C GLU A 151 14.92 -3.42 -2.41
N ALA A 152 13.67 -3.69 -2.06
CA ALA A 152 13.04 -3.12 -0.87
C ALA A 152 13.76 -3.55 0.42
N ARG A 153 14.16 -4.82 0.51
CA ARG A 153 14.96 -5.34 1.63
C ARG A 153 16.33 -4.68 1.71
N ALA A 154 17.03 -4.56 0.59
CA ALA A 154 18.34 -3.92 0.53
C ALA A 154 18.27 -2.44 0.96
N ALA A 155 17.18 -1.74 0.58
CA ALA A 155 16.93 -0.37 1.02
C ALA A 155 16.74 -0.28 2.53
N MET A 156 15.90 -1.13 3.12
CA MET A 156 15.71 -1.23 4.57
C MET A 156 17.04 -1.51 5.27
N ASP A 157 17.79 -2.50 4.79
CA ASP A 157 19.06 -2.92 5.37
C ASP A 157 20.09 -1.79 5.33
N SER A 158 20.17 -1.05 4.23
CA SER A 158 21.04 0.10 4.08
C SER A 158 20.68 1.23 5.02
N MET A 159 19.39 1.60 5.10
CA MET A 159 18.90 2.70 5.92
C MET A 159 19.10 2.46 7.43
N LEU A 160 18.99 1.22 7.88
CA LEU A 160 19.08 0.83 9.28
C LEU A 160 20.40 0.12 9.64
N SER A 161 21.41 0.18 8.77
CA SER A 161 22.69 -0.51 8.92
C SER A 161 23.49 -0.10 10.18
N HIS A 162 23.23 1.10 10.71
CA HIS A 162 23.88 1.65 11.90
C HIS A 162 23.32 1.12 13.22
N LEU A 163 22.17 0.41 13.17
CA LEU A 163 21.48 -0.10 14.35
C LEU A 163 21.85 -1.57 14.63
N GLN A 164 21.91 -1.91 15.91
CA GLN A 164 22.00 -3.31 16.33
C GLN A 164 20.66 -4.00 16.09
N ARG A 165 20.67 -5.14 15.40
CA ARG A 165 19.46 -5.88 15.05
C ARG A 165 19.28 -7.13 15.90
N HIS A 166 18.03 -7.39 16.25
CA HIS A 166 17.56 -8.62 16.84
C HIS A 166 16.43 -9.16 15.95
N SER A 167 16.62 -10.37 15.41
CA SER A 167 15.62 -11.00 14.54
C SER A 167 14.82 -12.04 15.31
N PHE A 168 13.52 -11.96 15.18
CA PHE A 168 12.57 -12.91 15.74
C PHE A 168 11.72 -13.49 14.62
N ARG A 169 11.28 -14.72 14.77
CA ARG A 169 10.43 -15.40 13.81
C ARG A 169 9.18 -15.90 14.50
N LEU A 170 8.03 -15.55 13.92
CA LEU A 170 6.73 -16.11 14.30
C LEU A 170 6.48 -17.35 13.45
N SER A 171 6.54 -18.53 14.08
CA SER A 171 6.44 -19.82 13.38
C SER A 171 5.08 -20.49 13.52
N THR A 172 4.12 -19.85 14.18
CA THR A 172 2.80 -20.40 14.44
C THR A 172 1.70 -19.51 13.86
N ASN A 173 0.86 -20.08 13.03
CA ASN A 173 -0.32 -19.42 12.47
C ASN A 173 -1.56 -19.88 13.25
N TYR A 174 -2.16 -18.94 13.98
CA TYR A 174 -3.42 -19.14 14.74
C TYR A 174 -4.64 -18.62 13.96
N ARG A 175 -4.43 -17.90 12.86
CA ARG A 175 -5.46 -17.19 12.10
C ARG A 175 -6.24 -18.16 11.21
N ASN A 176 -5.56 -18.74 10.26
CA ASN A 176 -6.18 -19.59 9.25
C ASN A 176 -6.37 -21.03 9.76
N SER A 177 -7.36 -21.73 9.20
CA SER A 177 -7.41 -23.17 9.35
C SER A 177 -6.24 -23.85 8.64
N ALA A 178 -5.82 -24.99 9.14
CA ALA A 178 -4.70 -25.74 8.59
C ALA A 178 -4.94 -26.14 7.12
N GLU A 179 -6.18 -26.47 6.78
CA GLU A 179 -6.60 -26.87 5.44
C GLU A 179 -6.44 -25.72 4.44
N ILE A 180 -6.94 -24.53 4.76
CA ILE A 180 -6.79 -23.33 3.94
C ILE A 180 -5.31 -22.96 3.81
N TYR A 181 -4.59 -22.99 4.93
CA TYR A 181 -3.19 -22.57 4.95
C TYR A 181 -2.28 -23.54 4.19
N ALA A 182 -2.55 -24.85 4.28
CA ALA A 182 -1.84 -25.87 3.50
C ALA A 182 -2.03 -25.65 1.99
N PHE A 183 -3.29 -25.44 1.56
CA PHE A 183 -3.61 -25.13 0.16
C PHE A 183 -2.93 -23.87 -0.34
N ALA A 184 -3.02 -22.77 0.42
CA ALA A 184 -2.34 -21.51 0.07
C ALA A 184 -0.80 -21.70 0.00
N GLY A 185 -0.26 -22.55 0.88
CA GLY A 185 1.15 -22.93 0.89
C GLY A 185 1.58 -23.69 -0.37
N GLU A 186 0.74 -24.57 -0.89
CA GLU A 186 1.00 -25.25 -2.16
C GLU A 186 1.03 -24.27 -3.33
N VAL A 187 0.08 -23.33 -3.36
CA VAL A 187 0.02 -22.28 -4.38
C VAL A 187 1.27 -21.41 -4.40
N ILE A 188 1.70 -20.90 -3.24
CA ILE A 188 2.87 -20.02 -3.20
C ILE A 188 4.19 -20.73 -3.51
N ARG A 189 4.35 -22.00 -3.11
CA ARG A 189 5.56 -22.78 -3.37
C ARG A 189 5.84 -23.03 -4.85
N ARG A 190 4.85 -22.87 -5.73
CA ARG A 190 5.07 -22.92 -7.19
C ARG A 190 6.00 -21.80 -7.66
N THR A 191 6.01 -20.66 -7.01
CA THR A 191 6.84 -19.50 -7.36
C THR A 191 7.99 -19.30 -6.37
N LEU A 192 7.77 -19.67 -5.10
CA LEU A 192 8.74 -19.60 -4.02
C LEU A 192 8.87 -20.96 -3.35
N PRO A 193 9.65 -21.91 -3.92
CA PRO A 193 9.77 -23.27 -3.38
C PRO A 193 10.25 -23.31 -1.92
N ASP A 194 11.12 -22.38 -1.57
CA ASP A 194 11.72 -22.24 -0.22
C ASP A 194 10.94 -21.25 0.66
N ALA A 195 9.66 -20.95 0.36
CA ALA A 195 8.85 -20.05 1.18
C ALA A 195 8.78 -20.58 2.62
N ASP A 196 9.19 -19.74 3.54
CA ASP A 196 9.20 -20.02 4.98
C ASP A 196 7.81 -19.72 5.55
N LEU A 197 6.99 -20.78 5.67
CA LEU A 197 5.61 -20.66 6.09
C LEU A 197 5.43 -21.13 7.54
N PRO A 198 4.73 -20.36 8.40
CA PRO A 198 4.36 -20.77 9.75
C PRO A 198 3.50 -22.06 9.76
N ASN A 199 3.50 -22.76 10.88
CA ASN A 199 2.62 -23.91 11.05
C ASN A 199 1.25 -23.48 11.52
N ALA A 200 0.19 -23.82 10.78
CA ALA A 200 -1.18 -23.60 11.25
C ALA A 200 -1.54 -24.63 12.32
N VAL A 201 -2.11 -24.13 13.42
CA VAL A 201 -2.45 -24.96 14.60
C VAL A 201 -3.95 -25.18 14.78
N ARG A 202 -4.78 -24.49 13.99
CA ARG A 202 -6.23 -24.60 14.04
C ARG A 202 -6.71 -25.40 12.83
N SER A 203 -7.54 -26.42 13.04
CA SER A 203 -8.18 -27.18 11.97
C SER A 203 -9.69 -27.03 12.05
N THR A 204 -10.34 -26.92 10.92
CA THR A 204 -11.80 -26.95 10.79
C THR A 204 -12.30 -28.28 10.24
N GLY A 205 -11.40 -29.11 9.73
CA GLY A 205 -11.72 -30.37 9.06
C GLY A 205 -12.42 -30.18 7.69
N VAL A 206 -12.36 -28.97 7.12
CA VAL A 206 -13.02 -28.63 5.86
C VAL A 206 -12.00 -28.05 4.90
N ASP A 207 -11.78 -28.76 3.80
CA ASP A 207 -10.90 -28.32 2.71
C ASP A 207 -11.52 -27.15 1.92
N PRO A 208 -10.68 -26.29 1.29
CA PRO A 208 -11.14 -25.31 0.33
C PRO A 208 -11.95 -25.93 -0.82
N GLU A 209 -13.04 -25.27 -1.20
CA GLU A 209 -13.88 -25.70 -2.32
C GLU A 209 -13.51 -24.94 -3.60
N HIS A 210 -13.50 -25.65 -4.75
CA HIS A 210 -13.18 -25.06 -6.05
C HIS A 210 -14.33 -25.28 -7.02
N ARG A 211 -15.03 -24.19 -7.37
CA ARG A 211 -16.15 -24.20 -8.33
C ARG A 211 -15.65 -23.75 -9.69
N ILE A 212 -15.83 -24.62 -10.68
CA ILE A 212 -15.52 -24.32 -12.07
C ILE A 212 -16.83 -24.11 -12.79
N VAL A 213 -16.99 -22.94 -13.39
CA VAL A 213 -18.23 -22.54 -14.07
C VAL A 213 -17.91 -21.89 -15.42
N ASP A 214 -18.91 -21.77 -16.29
CA ASP A 214 -18.75 -21.01 -17.53
C ASP A 214 -18.48 -19.52 -17.21
N ASP A 215 -17.66 -18.85 -18.02
CA ASP A 215 -17.25 -17.45 -17.82
C ASP A 215 -18.46 -16.50 -17.61
N GLY A 216 -19.56 -16.71 -18.33
CA GLY A 216 -20.79 -15.92 -18.16
C GLY A 216 -21.56 -16.18 -16.86
N LYS A 217 -21.21 -17.19 -16.07
CA LYS A 217 -21.89 -17.57 -14.82
C LYS A 217 -21.07 -17.24 -13.56
N VAL A 218 -19.88 -16.69 -13.73
CA VAL A 218 -18.96 -16.43 -12.60
C VAL A 218 -19.59 -15.51 -11.56
N ALA A 219 -20.31 -14.46 -11.98
CA ALA A 219 -20.93 -13.51 -11.04
C ALA A 219 -22.08 -14.18 -10.23
N GLU A 220 -22.95 -14.94 -10.91
CA GLU A 220 -24.02 -15.70 -10.25
C GLU A 220 -23.45 -16.72 -9.25
N ALA A 221 -22.46 -17.51 -9.68
CA ALA A 221 -21.83 -18.50 -8.83
C ALA A 221 -21.07 -17.87 -7.62
N ALA A 222 -20.53 -16.67 -7.77
CA ALA A 222 -19.94 -15.93 -6.65
C ALA A 222 -21.01 -15.48 -5.64
N GLY A 223 -22.17 -15.04 -6.11
CA GLY A 223 -23.32 -14.73 -5.26
C GLY A 223 -23.83 -15.95 -4.50
N ASP A 224 -24.02 -17.07 -5.19
CA ASP A 224 -24.45 -18.33 -4.59
C ASP A 224 -23.46 -18.82 -3.53
N ALA A 225 -22.16 -18.75 -3.81
CA ALA A 225 -21.12 -19.09 -2.86
C ALA A 225 -21.15 -18.17 -1.62
N ALA A 226 -21.38 -16.89 -1.79
CA ALA A 226 -21.51 -15.93 -0.67
C ALA A 226 -22.72 -16.27 0.19
N VAL A 227 -23.88 -16.57 -0.41
CA VAL A 227 -25.10 -16.99 0.31
C VAL A 227 -24.87 -18.25 1.12
N GLU A 228 -24.21 -19.23 0.55
CA GLU A 228 -23.89 -20.48 1.24
C GLU A 228 -22.96 -20.23 2.45
N LEU A 229 -21.89 -19.44 2.24
CA LEU A 229 -20.95 -19.12 3.32
C LEU A 229 -21.60 -18.34 4.45
N LEU A 230 -22.56 -17.46 4.17
CA LEU A 230 -23.35 -16.76 5.20
C LEU A 230 -24.13 -17.69 6.12
N GLN A 231 -24.47 -18.87 5.66
CA GLN A 231 -25.15 -19.89 6.47
C GLN A 231 -24.17 -20.72 7.31
N LEU A 232 -22.89 -20.76 6.93
CA LEU A 232 -21.85 -21.57 7.54
C LEU A 232 -20.99 -20.81 8.56
N VAL A 233 -21.00 -19.47 8.52
CA VAL A 233 -20.25 -18.61 9.43
C VAL A 233 -21.14 -17.54 10.04
N GLU A 234 -20.84 -17.15 11.27
CA GLU A 234 -21.58 -16.08 11.96
C GLU A 234 -21.02 -14.68 11.61
N GLY A 235 -19.75 -14.60 11.23
CA GLY A 235 -19.03 -13.37 10.96
C GLY A 235 -19.12 -12.91 9.51
N THR A 236 -18.06 -12.29 9.01
CA THR A 236 -18.02 -11.65 7.70
C THR A 236 -17.61 -12.60 6.58
N VAL A 237 -18.18 -12.39 5.41
CA VAL A 237 -17.84 -13.06 4.16
C VAL A 237 -17.20 -12.07 3.20
N GLY A 238 -15.90 -12.21 2.96
CA GLY A 238 -15.18 -11.43 1.97
C GLY A 238 -15.36 -12.02 0.57
N VAL A 239 -15.79 -11.22 -0.39
CA VAL A 239 -15.79 -11.63 -1.81
C VAL A 239 -14.70 -10.86 -2.52
N ILE A 240 -13.61 -11.55 -2.86
CA ILE A 240 -12.42 -10.92 -3.45
C ILE A 240 -12.51 -11.02 -4.96
N VAL A 241 -12.66 -9.86 -5.61
CA VAL A 241 -12.99 -9.74 -7.03
C VAL A 241 -11.92 -8.93 -7.77
N PRO A 242 -11.33 -9.47 -8.87
CA PRO A 242 -10.46 -8.68 -9.74
C PRO A 242 -11.15 -7.39 -10.20
N PRO A 243 -10.46 -6.24 -10.26
CA PRO A 243 -11.09 -4.95 -10.57
C PRO A 243 -11.91 -4.94 -11.87
N LYS A 244 -11.48 -5.67 -12.88
CA LYS A 244 -12.18 -5.77 -14.17
C LYS A 244 -13.53 -6.49 -14.09
N LEU A 245 -13.74 -7.31 -13.07
CA LEU A 245 -14.98 -8.08 -12.85
C LEU A 245 -15.95 -7.40 -11.87
N ARG A 246 -15.49 -6.38 -11.12
CA ARG A 246 -16.34 -5.62 -10.19
C ARG A 246 -17.65 -5.14 -10.84
N PRO A 247 -17.66 -4.58 -12.07
CA PRO A 247 -18.89 -4.10 -12.69
C PRO A 247 -19.98 -5.16 -12.90
N VAL A 248 -19.61 -6.44 -12.97
CA VAL A 248 -20.57 -7.55 -13.15
C VAL A 248 -20.86 -8.32 -11.86
N VAL A 249 -19.92 -8.36 -10.93
CA VAL A 249 -20.08 -9.09 -9.66
C VAL A 249 -20.74 -8.23 -8.58
N ASP A 250 -20.34 -6.95 -8.44
CA ASP A 250 -20.86 -6.06 -7.40
C ASP A 250 -22.39 -5.92 -7.41
N PRO A 251 -23.09 -5.80 -8.57
CA PRO A 251 -24.54 -5.77 -8.60
C PRO A 251 -25.19 -7.02 -8.02
N VAL A 252 -24.64 -8.20 -8.33
CA VAL A 252 -25.16 -9.50 -7.83
C VAL A 252 -25.01 -9.57 -6.32
N LEU A 253 -23.86 -9.14 -5.78
CA LEU A 253 -23.65 -9.13 -4.33
C LEU A 253 -24.51 -8.08 -3.62
N ALA A 254 -24.76 -6.93 -4.26
CA ALA A 254 -25.63 -5.90 -3.72
C ALA A 254 -27.08 -6.36 -3.56
N GLU A 255 -27.56 -7.22 -4.46
CA GLU A 255 -28.91 -7.80 -4.40
C GLU A 255 -29.10 -8.72 -3.18
N LEU A 256 -28.02 -9.27 -2.59
CA LEU A 256 -28.09 -10.10 -1.39
C LEU A 256 -28.53 -9.29 -0.15
N GLY A 257 -28.21 -8.00 -0.09
CA GLY A 257 -28.62 -7.08 0.97
C GLY A 257 -28.11 -7.43 2.38
N ASP A 258 -27.16 -8.38 2.52
CA ASP A 258 -26.58 -8.75 3.82
C ASP A 258 -25.29 -7.94 4.08
N PRO A 259 -25.25 -7.12 5.15
CA PRO A 259 -24.09 -6.28 5.47
C PRO A 259 -22.82 -7.05 5.83
N ARG A 260 -22.92 -8.36 6.09
CA ARG A 260 -21.75 -9.22 6.33
C ARG A 260 -21.00 -9.56 5.06
N VAL A 261 -21.58 -9.37 3.87
CA VAL A 261 -20.90 -9.59 2.59
C VAL A 261 -20.15 -8.34 2.19
N VAL A 262 -18.82 -8.45 2.07
CA VAL A 262 -17.94 -7.33 1.73
C VAL A 262 -17.18 -7.65 0.45
N ALA A 263 -17.49 -6.92 -0.63
CA ALA A 263 -16.78 -7.03 -1.90
C ALA A 263 -15.54 -6.14 -1.91
N VAL A 264 -14.37 -6.73 -2.16
CA VAL A 264 -13.08 -6.03 -2.20
C VAL A 264 -12.23 -6.50 -3.37
N SER A 265 -11.31 -5.65 -3.82
CA SER A 265 -10.27 -6.08 -4.76
C SER A 265 -9.14 -6.85 -4.03
N PRO A 266 -8.29 -7.59 -4.76
CA PRO A 266 -7.13 -8.25 -4.17
C PRO A 266 -6.23 -7.33 -3.35
N LEU A 267 -6.03 -6.09 -3.81
CA LEU A 267 -5.19 -5.10 -3.11
C LEU A 267 -5.88 -4.58 -1.83
N GLU A 268 -7.17 -4.28 -1.89
CA GLU A 268 -7.96 -3.82 -0.75
C GLU A 268 -8.14 -4.90 0.33
N SER A 269 -8.05 -6.18 -0.03
CA SER A 269 -8.15 -7.30 0.91
C SER A 269 -6.94 -7.42 1.83
N LYS A 270 -5.84 -6.73 1.51
CA LYS A 270 -4.61 -6.80 2.29
C LYS A 270 -4.81 -6.19 3.68
N GLY A 271 -4.28 -6.86 4.71
CA GLY A 271 -4.49 -6.45 6.10
C GLY A 271 -5.88 -6.77 6.67
N LEU A 272 -6.82 -7.22 5.83
CA LEU A 272 -8.16 -7.61 6.28
C LEU A 272 -8.25 -9.13 6.56
N GLU A 273 -9.25 -9.52 7.32
CA GLU A 273 -9.55 -10.91 7.67
C GLU A 273 -11.05 -11.14 7.61
N TYR A 274 -11.47 -12.30 7.11
CA TYR A 274 -12.86 -12.69 7.01
C TYR A 274 -13.03 -14.12 7.55
N ASP A 275 -14.19 -14.40 8.16
CA ASP A 275 -14.49 -15.76 8.59
C ASP A 275 -14.57 -16.71 7.41
N ALA A 276 -15.13 -16.23 6.31
CA ALA A 276 -15.15 -16.96 5.05
C ALA A 276 -14.80 -16.05 3.87
N VAL A 277 -14.22 -16.64 2.82
CA VAL A 277 -13.86 -15.90 1.61
C VAL A 277 -14.34 -16.63 0.36
N VAL A 278 -14.89 -15.87 -0.57
CA VAL A 278 -15.08 -16.25 -1.97
C VAL A 278 -14.01 -15.56 -2.79
N VAL A 279 -13.18 -16.32 -3.49
CA VAL A 279 -12.18 -15.78 -4.42
C VAL A 279 -12.68 -15.96 -5.85
N VAL A 280 -12.90 -14.85 -6.54
CA VAL A 280 -13.42 -14.83 -7.91
C VAL A 280 -12.27 -14.76 -8.89
N GLU A 281 -12.23 -15.71 -9.84
CA GLU A 281 -11.23 -15.78 -10.91
C GLU A 281 -9.77 -15.66 -10.41
N PRO A 282 -9.30 -16.63 -9.60
CA PRO A 282 -7.92 -16.65 -9.10
C PRO A 282 -6.85 -16.52 -10.20
N ASP A 283 -7.10 -17.07 -11.37
CA ASP A 283 -6.20 -16.99 -12.54
C ASP A 283 -6.00 -15.54 -13.00
N ARG A 284 -7.06 -14.73 -12.96
CA ARG A 284 -6.99 -13.30 -13.27
C ARG A 284 -6.28 -12.51 -12.17
N ILE A 285 -6.37 -12.94 -10.90
CA ILE A 285 -5.59 -12.33 -9.83
C ILE A 285 -4.10 -12.52 -10.11
N VAL A 286 -3.69 -13.71 -10.50
CA VAL A 286 -2.29 -14.01 -10.84
C VAL A 286 -1.82 -13.20 -12.06
N SER A 287 -2.64 -13.10 -13.10
CA SER A 287 -2.25 -12.44 -14.36
C SER A 287 -2.33 -10.92 -14.33
N ASP A 288 -3.26 -10.36 -13.58
CA ASP A 288 -3.57 -8.92 -13.60
C ASP A 288 -2.89 -8.12 -12.49
N THR A 289 -2.28 -8.77 -11.49
CA THR A 289 -1.60 -8.09 -10.38
C THR A 289 -0.07 -8.17 -10.52
N LEU A 290 0.62 -7.11 -10.11
CA LEU A 290 2.08 -7.07 -10.11
C LEU A 290 2.70 -8.14 -9.19
N GLY A 291 2.00 -8.51 -8.11
CA GLY A 291 2.42 -9.56 -7.17
C GLY A 291 2.19 -10.98 -7.69
N GLY A 292 1.40 -11.17 -8.75
CA GLY A 292 1.12 -12.48 -9.33
C GLY A 292 0.65 -13.51 -8.30
N VAL A 293 1.37 -14.64 -8.21
CA VAL A 293 1.06 -15.72 -7.26
C VAL A 293 1.15 -15.27 -5.79
N ARG A 294 2.03 -14.32 -5.44
CA ARG A 294 2.08 -13.77 -4.08
C ARG A 294 0.79 -13.04 -3.72
N ALA A 295 0.22 -12.26 -4.67
CA ALA A 295 -1.07 -11.61 -4.46
C ALA A 295 -2.19 -12.63 -4.24
N LEU A 296 -2.19 -13.73 -5.00
CA LEU A 296 -3.15 -14.82 -4.78
C LEU A 296 -2.95 -15.47 -3.41
N TYR A 297 -1.72 -15.74 -2.98
CA TYR A 297 -1.43 -16.27 -1.65
C TYR A 297 -1.99 -15.38 -0.54
N VAL A 298 -1.80 -14.06 -0.65
CA VAL A 298 -2.38 -13.10 0.29
C VAL A 298 -3.91 -13.22 0.32
N VAL A 299 -4.55 -13.26 -0.84
CA VAL A 299 -6.00 -13.38 -0.97
C VAL A 299 -6.53 -14.66 -0.33
N LEU A 300 -5.91 -15.81 -0.60
CA LEU A 300 -6.31 -17.09 -0.02
C LEU A 300 -6.20 -17.11 1.51
N THR A 301 -5.16 -16.47 2.04
CA THR A 301 -4.93 -16.39 3.49
C THR A 301 -5.79 -15.35 4.21
N ARG A 302 -6.69 -14.64 3.51
CA ARG A 302 -7.71 -13.77 4.15
C ARG A 302 -8.83 -14.57 4.80
N ALA A 303 -9.05 -15.80 4.37
CA ALA A 303 -10.06 -16.72 4.91
C ALA A 303 -9.56 -17.35 6.22
N THR A 304 -10.34 -17.27 7.28
CA THR A 304 -9.97 -17.87 8.56
C THR A 304 -10.60 -19.24 8.77
N GLN A 305 -11.80 -19.50 8.24
CA GLN A 305 -12.56 -20.74 8.49
C GLN A 305 -13.01 -21.46 7.21
N ARG A 306 -13.45 -20.74 6.18
CA ARG A 306 -14.00 -21.29 4.95
C ARG A 306 -13.45 -20.57 3.73
N LEU A 307 -13.19 -21.31 2.67
CA LEU A 307 -12.69 -20.77 1.42
C LEU A 307 -13.40 -21.44 0.25
N ILE A 308 -14.03 -20.65 -0.60
CA ILE A 308 -14.56 -21.09 -1.90
C ILE A 308 -13.87 -20.28 -2.99
N THR A 309 -13.43 -20.93 -4.05
CA THR A 309 -12.97 -20.27 -5.26
C THR A 309 -13.95 -20.48 -6.39
N VAL A 310 -14.27 -19.46 -7.15
CA VAL A 310 -15.16 -19.48 -8.31
C VAL A 310 -14.36 -19.05 -9.53
N ASN A 311 -14.21 -19.93 -10.50
CA ASN A 311 -13.32 -19.71 -11.64
C ASN A 311 -13.82 -20.37 -12.91
N SER A 312 -13.43 -19.80 -14.05
CA SER A 312 -13.71 -20.36 -15.38
C SER A 312 -12.60 -21.31 -15.87
N THR A 313 -11.46 -21.35 -15.19
CA THR A 313 -10.31 -22.21 -15.55
C THR A 313 -9.72 -22.92 -14.32
N THR A 314 -8.86 -23.90 -14.57
CA THR A 314 -8.13 -24.64 -13.51
C THR A 314 -6.62 -24.37 -13.52
N ASN A 315 -6.14 -23.50 -14.38
CA ASN A 315 -4.69 -23.33 -14.63
C ASN A 315 -3.90 -22.83 -13.40
N TRP A 316 -4.57 -22.19 -12.46
CA TRP A 316 -3.98 -21.65 -11.25
C TRP A 316 -3.90 -22.67 -10.09
N LEU A 317 -4.69 -23.74 -10.16
CA LEU A 317 -4.67 -24.81 -9.13
C LEU A 317 -3.30 -25.48 -9.06
N PRO A 318 -2.81 -25.86 -7.84
CA PRO A 318 -1.54 -26.53 -7.66
C PRO A 318 -1.47 -27.93 -8.29
#